data_b7bb7a6565c61070784ea58dd90c9e4a
#
_entry.id   b7bb7a6565c61070784ea58dd90c9e4a
#
_cell.length_a   1.000
_cell.length_b   1.000
_cell.length_c   1.000
_cell.angle_alpha   90.00
_cell.angle_beta   90.00
_cell.angle_gamma   90.00
#
_symmetry.space_group_name_H-M   'P 1'
#
loop_
_entity.id
_entity.type
_entity.pdbx_description
1 polymer ?
#
loop_
_entity_poly.entity_id
_entity_poly.type
_entity_poly.pdbx_seq_one_letter_code
_entity_poly.pdbx_strand_id
1 'polypeptide(L)'
;MATAEIDDLIEKLKTTSVSPANTTNLLCEISATKDPKLFDKHELAECFLGLTKCDDTNVRKEAAKCIAEITKSEVQRKKFTKRNIIAAFLECLRQVPTSDGSMELPIQICRALGNICYLNDEARDLILELEGDAVLLRLLDITTIEDVANAAQFIKVRGGLLSNYLLGGEGLAKRAMELGVMKKLQGIIDIGASNVEQHEDLLLNTLPLLSILTENVSDLNFDSSLNIQLSRILAASTNPDLAEMCLELLHYQAESDEVKLILAKDGLCETIYNLLEKYKTLASTSEARALMKLACELIVLILTGDDSMHYLYTTPLLKNMVDWLDSTDIDLLTTGVLALGNFARTDSHCIYFVEQQTMNKLLEVLAKNNGVKDDVRLQHALLSALRNLVIPKPNKNAVIQAGLVQTILPMLEIHQPPVVFKLLGTLRMTVDGQEKLALELLKNKTLIEQLVHWSKSSDYAGVTGESLRLMAWLIKHAYLSKIAYALPRKGDAPAEQIADKIPLTQDYDRSSLSEFLANEGTVEAMVSMLTAQHLVMQNEALIALCILSVVYLSQPSEAAQAQLLQDELVKCEVGKKLAELISKSSDTMTKEIVENLQNCVNLLKSSEQLVAHLEQHNINELLKSIPILTEYCTL
;
A
#
# COMPACT_ATOMS: atom_id res chain seq x y z
N MET A 1 -14.54 -26.13 -43.31
CA MET A 1 -15.01 -25.79 -44.68
C MET A 1 -13.86 -25.17 -45.45
N ALA A 2 -13.72 -25.50 -46.76
CA ALA A 2 -12.75 -24.80 -47.59
C ALA A 2 -13.28 -23.42 -47.98
N THR A 3 -12.37 -22.49 -48.32
CA THR A 3 -12.76 -21.11 -48.69
C THR A 3 -13.81 -21.06 -49.81
N ALA A 4 -13.70 -21.97 -50.79
CA ALA A 4 -14.65 -22.06 -51.93
C ALA A 4 -16.04 -22.47 -51.50
N GLU A 5 -16.21 -23.29 -50.45
CA GLU A 5 -17.51 -23.69 -49.91
C GLU A 5 -18.21 -22.52 -49.22
N ILE A 6 -17.45 -21.66 -48.54
CA ILE A 6 -18.01 -20.46 -47.92
C ILE A 6 -18.42 -19.45 -48.98
N ASP A 7 -17.62 -19.24 -50.02
CA ASP A 7 -17.96 -18.36 -51.15
C ASP A 7 -19.30 -18.79 -51.79
N ASP A 8 -19.52 -20.09 -52.00
CA ASP A 8 -20.74 -20.65 -52.55
C ASP A 8 -21.96 -20.44 -51.60
N LEU A 9 -21.78 -20.68 -50.29
CA LEU A 9 -22.83 -20.43 -49.30
C LEU A 9 -23.25 -18.95 -49.23
N ILE A 10 -22.29 -18.04 -49.28
CA ILE A 10 -22.54 -16.60 -49.26
C ILE A 10 -23.26 -16.18 -50.55
N GLU A 11 -22.84 -16.69 -51.71
CA GLU A 11 -23.49 -16.39 -52.99
C GLU A 11 -24.95 -16.90 -53.03
N LYS A 12 -25.19 -18.11 -52.53
CA LYS A 12 -26.53 -18.66 -52.34
C LYS A 12 -27.37 -17.78 -51.41
N LEU A 13 -26.79 -17.29 -50.28
CA LEU A 13 -27.50 -16.42 -49.35
C LEU A 13 -27.91 -15.09 -50.00
N LYS A 14 -27.07 -14.52 -50.91
CA LYS A 14 -27.33 -13.26 -51.60
C LYS A 14 -28.30 -13.36 -52.75
N THR A 15 -28.34 -14.52 -53.45
CA THR A 15 -29.07 -14.65 -54.72
C THR A 15 -30.44 -15.26 -54.57
N THR A 16 -30.74 -15.87 -53.43
CA THR A 16 -31.96 -16.66 -53.28
C THR A 16 -33.09 -15.89 -52.60
N SER A 17 -34.22 -15.67 -53.29
CA SER A 17 -35.52 -15.37 -52.67
C SER A 17 -36.06 -16.65 -52.04
N VAL A 18 -35.50 -17.08 -50.91
CA VAL A 18 -35.70 -18.43 -50.37
C VAL A 18 -36.81 -18.40 -49.33
N SER A 19 -37.51 -19.52 -49.21
CA SER A 19 -38.41 -19.76 -48.08
C SER A 19 -37.63 -19.62 -46.75
N PRO A 20 -38.27 -19.17 -45.66
CA PRO A 20 -37.63 -19.03 -44.35
C PRO A 20 -36.85 -20.28 -43.92
N ALA A 21 -37.36 -21.50 -44.20
CA ALA A 21 -36.71 -22.76 -43.88
C ALA A 21 -35.37 -22.96 -44.60
N ASN A 22 -35.30 -22.64 -45.90
CA ASN A 22 -34.03 -22.76 -46.64
C ASN A 22 -33.01 -21.69 -46.21
N THR A 23 -33.46 -20.47 -45.93
CA THR A 23 -32.61 -19.41 -45.37
C THR A 23 -32.02 -19.85 -44.03
N THR A 24 -32.83 -20.41 -43.13
CA THR A 24 -32.37 -20.94 -41.84
C THR A 24 -31.30 -22.02 -42.01
N ASN A 25 -31.49 -22.96 -42.93
CA ASN A 25 -30.51 -24.02 -43.19
C ASN A 25 -29.15 -23.44 -43.68
N LEU A 26 -29.16 -22.50 -44.61
CA LEU A 26 -27.95 -21.82 -45.09
C LEU A 26 -27.22 -21.07 -43.95
N LEU A 27 -27.98 -20.39 -43.08
CA LEU A 27 -27.43 -19.70 -41.94
C LEU A 27 -26.82 -20.69 -40.91
N CYS A 28 -27.46 -21.86 -40.71
CA CYS A 28 -26.90 -22.89 -39.85
C CYS A 28 -25.55 -23.42 -40.39
N GLU A 29 -25.45 -23.63 -41.71
CA GLU A 29 -24.18 -24.04 -42.33
C GLU A 29 -23.10 -22.97 -42.18
N ILE A 30 -23.42 -21.68 -42.40
CA ILE A 30 -22.50 -20.55 -42.21
C ILE A 30 -22.05 -20.45 -40.75
N SER A 31 -22.96 -20.55 -39.78
CA SER A 31 -22.64 -20.45 -38.35
C SER A 31 -21.80 -21.61 -37.80
N ALA A 32 -21.80 -22.75 -38.52
CA ALA A 32 -20.94 -23.90 -38.19
C ALA A 32 -19.45 -23.71 -38.55
N THR A 33 -19.12 -22.64 -39.24
CA THR A 33 -17.74 -22.34 -39.66
C THR A 33 -16.88 -21.98 -38.44
N LYS A 34 -15.78 -22.73 -38.25
CA LYS A 34 -14.90 -22.56 -37.05
C LYS A 34 -13.90 -21.39 -37.17
N ASP A 35 -13.47 -21.04 -38.39
CA ASP A 35 -12.52 -19.97 -38.63
C ASP A 35 -13.21 -18.69 -39.14
N PRO A 36 -13.37 -17.67 -38.29
CA PRO A 36 -14.06 -16.43 -38.68
C PRO A 36 -13.28 -15.61 -39.71
N LYS A 37 -11.96 -15.81 -39.87
CA LYS A 37 -11.14 -15.10 -40.86
C LYS A 37 -11.50 -15.43 -42.30
N LEU A 38 -12.13 -16.56 -42.53
CA LEU A 38 -12.61 -16.96 -43.88
C LEU A 38 -13.65 -15.99 -44.43
N PHE A 39 -14.30 -15.20 -43.57
CA PHE A 39 -15.29 -14.20 -43.96
C PHE A 39 -14.67 -12.82 -44.23
N ASP A 40 -13.37 -12.57 -43.92
CA ASP A 40 -12.77 -11.23 -43.94
C ASP A 40 -12.84 -10.52 -45.29
N LYS A 41 -12.80 -11.25 -46.40
CA LYS A 41 -12.89 -10.71 -47.76
C LYS A 41 -14.33 -10.31 -48.17
N HIS A 42 -15.35 -10.72 -47.42
CA HIS A 42 -16.75 -10.52 -47.82
C HIS A 42 -17.35 -9.27 -47.17
N GLU A 43 -18.26 -8.61 -47.91
CA GLU A 43 -19.15 -7.55 -47.43
C GLU A 43 -20.50 -8.16 -47.08
N LEU A 44 -20.72 -8.45 -45.78
CA LEU A 44 -21.90 -9.21 -45.33
C LEU A 44 -22.91 -8.35 -44.60
N ALA A 45 -22.53 -7.20 -44.09
CA ALA A 45 -23.32 -6.38 -43.19
C ALA A 45 -24.72 -6.01 -43.77
N GLU A 46 -24.80 -5.61 -45.02
CA GLU A 46 -26.09 -5.25 -45.65
C GLU A 46 -27.00 -6.46 -45.90
N CYS A 47 -26.43 -7.60 -46.28
CA CYS A 47 -27.17 -8.85 -46.43
C CYS A 47 -27.79 -9.27 -45.09
N PHE A 48 -26.99 -9.27 -44.03
CA PHE A 48 -27.46 -9.65 -42.69
C PHE A 48 -28.42 -8.64 -42.07
N LEU A 49 -28.33 -7.34 -42.42
CA LEU A 49 -29.28 -6.34 -41.96
C LEU A 49 -30.74 -6.69 -42.39
N GLY A 50 -30.95 -7.15 -43.63
CA GLY A 50 -32.25 -7.60 -44.07
C GLY A 50 -32.76 -8.82 -43.27
N LEU A 51 -31.87 -9.75 -42.97
CA LEU A 51 -32.20 -10.95 -42.20
C LEU A 51 -32.51 -10.67 -40.72
N THR A 52 -31.85 -9.67 -40.11
CA THR A 52 -32.12 -9.27 -38.71
C THR A 52 -33.46 -8.56 -38.55
N LYS A 53 -34.08 -8.10 -39.63
CA LYS A 53 -35.41 -7.45 -39.68
C LYS A 53 -36.52 -8.36 -40.23
N CYS A 54 -36.21 -9.60 -40.54
CA CYS A 54 -37.18 -10.57 -41.05
C CYS A 54 -38.27 -10.85 -40.02
N ASP A 55 -39.52 -11.08 -40.46
CA ASP A 55 -40.64 -11.42 -39.57
C ASP A 55 -40.47 -12.80 -38.92
N ASP A 56 -39.76 -13.72 -39.56
CA ASP A 56 -39.49 -15.05 -39.03
C ASP A 56 -38.44 -15.02 -37.92
N THR A 57 -38.85 -15.45 -36.73
CA THR A 57 -37.97 -15.42 -35.53
C THR A 57 -36.80 -16.39 -35.64
N ASN A 58 -36.96 -17.55 -36.34
CA ASN A 58 -35.85 -18.48 -36.52
C ASN A 58 -34.81 -17.93 -37.48
N VAL A 59 -35.20 -17.24 -38.54
CA VAL A 59 -34.30 -16.55 -39.45
C VAL A 59 -33.53 -15.47 -38.70
N ARG A 60 -34.19 -14.63 -37.89
CA ARG A 60 -33.52 -13.62 -37.06
C ARG A 60 -32.53 -14.22 -36.08
N LYS A 61 -32.91 -15.34 -35.42
CA LYS A 61 -32.04 -16.05 -34.47
C LYS A 61 -30.77 -16.56 -35.14
N GLU A 62 -30.92 -17.32 -36.25
CA GLU A 62 -29.78 -17.88 -36.94
C GLU A 62 -28.90 -16.78 -37.61
N ALA A 63 -29.50 -15.68 -38.08
CA ALA A 63 -28.76 -14.52 -38.57
C ALA A 63 -27.92 -13.87 -37.44
N ALA A 64 -28.52 -13.67 -36.27
CA ALA A 64 -27.79 -13.14 -35.11
C ALA A 64 -26.63 -14.06 -34.68
N LYS A 65 -26.86 -15.38 -34.71
CA LYS A 65 -25.85 -16.40 -34.44
C LYS A 65 -24.69 -16.35 -35.45
N CYS A 66 -25.00 -16.24 -36.75
CA CYS A 66 -23.99 -16.06 -37.79
C CYS A 66 -23.16 -14.79 -37.54
N ILE A 67 -23.81 -13.66 -37.24
CA ILE A 67 -23.12 -12.41 -36.93
C ILE A 67 -22.21 -12.60 -35.72
N ALA A 68 -22.66 -13.28 -34.67
CA ALA A 68 -21.85 -13.58 -33.51
C ALA A 68 -20.58 -14.39 -33.85
N GLU A 69 -20.69 -15.41 -34.74
CA GLU A 69 -19.53 -16.18 -35.18
C GLU A 69 -18.58 -15.38 -36.09
N ILE A 70 -19.14 -14.65 -37.06
CA ILE A 70 -18.40 -13.84 -38.04
C ILE A 70 -17.63 -12.70 -37.35
N THR A 71 -18.25 -12.00 -36.36
CA THR A 71 -17.66 -10.87 -35.65
C THR A 71 -16.62 -11.24 -34.59
N LYS A 72 -16.29 -12.51 -34.46
CA LYS A 72 -15.03 -12.94 -33.79
C LYS A 72 -13.79 -12.44 -34.53
N SER A 73 -13.87 -12.23 -35.85
CA SER A 73 -12.84 -11.53 -36.61
C SER A 73 -12.89 -10.01 -36.40
N GLU A 74 -11.73 -9.39 -36.14
CA GLU A 74 -11.62 -7.92 -36.01
C GLU A 74 -12.05 -7.20 -37.29
N VAL A 75 -11.71 -7.73 -38.47
CA VAL A 75 -12.06 -7.13 -39.76
C VAL A 75 -13.57 -7.08 -39.91
N GLN A 76 -14.26 -8.16 -39.57
CA GLN A 76 -15.71 -8.23 -39.66
C GLN A 76 -16.40 -7.40 -38.57
N ARG A 77 -15.84 -7.31 -37.36
CA ARG A 77 -16.38 -6.41 -36.31
C ARG A 77 -16.53 -4.98 -36.86
N LYS A 78 -15.48 -4.44 -37.47
CA LYS A 78 -15.50 -3.09 -38.09
C LYS A 78 -16.55 -2.98 -39.18
N LYS A 79 -16.74 -4.01 -40.04
CA LYS A 79 -17.74 -4.03 -41.10
C LYS A 79 -19.18 -4.10 -40.58
N PHE A 80 -19.39 -4.77 -39.44
CA PHE A 80 -20.68 -4.84 -38.75
C PHE A 80 -20.95 -3.67 -37.79
N THR A 81 -19.99 -2.78 -37.56
CA THR A 81 -20.16 -1.55 -36.78
C THR A 81 -20.93 -0.52 -37.62
N LYS A 82 -22.23 -0.77 -37.77
CA LYS A 82 -23.16 0.08 -38.52
C LYS A 82 -24.36 0.43 -37.68
N ARG A 83 -24.75 1.71 -37.69
CA ARG A 83 -25.87 2.26 -36.91
C ARG A 83 -27.16 1.46 -37.07
N ASN A 84 -27.50 1.08 -38.33
CA ASN A 84 -28.73 0.35 -38.65
C ASN A 84 -28.75 -1.09 -38.13
N ILE A 85 -27.59 -1.77 -38.04
CA ILE A 85 -27.47 -3.12 -37.47
C ILE A 85 -27.60 -3.05 -35.94
N ILE A 86 -26.85 -2.14 -35.31
CA ILE A 86 -26.93 -1.96 -33.86
C ILE A 86 -28.33 -1.54 -33.44
N ALA A 87 -28.97 -0.62 -34.17
CA ALA A 87 -30.37 -0.21 -33.92
C ALA A 87 -31.35 -1.36 -34.02
N ALA A 88 -31.22 -2.27 -35.03
CA ALA A 88 -32.06 -3.42 -35.17
C ALA A 88 -31.93 -4.41 -34.00
N PHE A 89 -30.71 -4.62 -33.51
CA PHE A 89 -30.46 -5.46 -32.36
C PHE A 89 -30.99 -4.84 -31.06
N LEU A 90 -30.76 -3.55 -30.83
CA LEU A 90 -31.30 -2.86 -29.67
C LEU A 90 -32.84 -2.87 -29.65
N GLU A 91 -33.49 -2.73 -30.81
CA GLU A 91 -34.96 -2.83 -30.90
C GLU A 91 -35.46 -4.21 -30.51
N CYS A 92 -34.82 -5.29 -30.97
CA CYS A 92 -35.13 -6.64 -30.52
C CYS A 92 -34.95 -6.81 -29.00
N LEU A 93 -33.89 -6.25 -28.42
CA LEU A 93 -33.64 -6.33 -26.97
C LEU A 93 -34.64 -5.49 -26.15
N ARG A 94 -35.16 -4.38 -26.70
CA ARG A 94 -36.26 -3.61 -26.06
C ARG A 94 -37.54 -4.41 -25.87
N GLN A 95 -37.79 -5.34 -26.75
CA GLN A 95 -39.01 -6.18 -26.76
C GLN A 95 -38.90 -7.44 -25.91
N VAL A 96 -37.70 -7.73 -25.34
CA VAL A 96 -37.53 -8.92 -24.48
C VAL A 96 -38.39 -8.75 -23.22
N PRO A 97 -39.34 -9.68 -22.96
CA PRO A 97 -40.12 -9.65 -21.74
C PRO A 97 -39.23 -9.92 -20.52
N THR A 98 -39.59 -9.36 -19.38
CA THR A 98 -38.91 -9.62 -18.10
C THR A 98 -39.35 -10.94 -17.44
N SER A 99 -40.40 -11.57 -17.98
CA SER A 99 -40.92 -12.89 -17.57
C SER A 99 -41.45 -13.63 -18.81
N ASP A 100 -41.30 -14.95 -18.83
CA ASP A 100 -41.89 -15.91 -19.79
C ASP A 100 -41.73 -15.57 -21.27
N GLY A 101 -40.53 -15.70 -21.82
CA GLY A 101 -40.28 -15.61 -23.25
C GLY A 101 -39.12 -16.48 -23.71
N SER A 102 -39.11 -16.88 -24.99
CA SER A 102 -37.96 -17.58 -25.57
C SER A 102 -36.70 -16.69 -25.52
N MET A 103 -35.65 -17.14 -24.85
CA MET A 103 -34.39 -16.45 -24.73
C MET A 103 -33.40 -16.74 -25.86
N GLU A 104 -33.72 -17.62 -26.81
CA GLU A 104 -32.77 -18.03 -27.86
C GLU A 104 -32.31 -16.86 -28.75
N LEU A 105 -33.23 -16.01 -29.22
CA LEU A 105 -32.91 -14.84 -30.02
C LEU A 105 -32.14 -13.78 -29.20
N PRO A 106 -32.57 -13.36 -28.01
CA PRO A 106 -31.82 -12.45 -27.13
C PRO A 106 -30.41 -12.93 -26.84
N ILE A 107 -30.19 -14.22 -26.57
CA ILE A 107 -28.86 -14.81 -26.37
C ILE A 107 -27.94 -14.55 -27.56
N GLN A 108 -28.40 -14.82 -28.80
CA GLN A 108 -27.60 -14.63 -30.00
C GLN A 108 -27.33 -13.15 -30.29
N ILE A 109 -28.27 -12.26 -30.02
CA ILE A 109 -28.09 -10.83 -30.14
C ILE A 109 -27.04 -10.31 -29.12
N CYS A 110 -27.14 -10.76 -27.86
CA CYS A 110 -26.13 -10.37 -26.83
C CYS A 110 -24.72 -10.86 -27.22
N ARG A 111 -24.59 -12.08 -27.78
CA ARG A 111 -23.32 -12.57 -28.30
C ARG A 111 -22.79 -11.70 -29.45
N ALA A 112 -23.63 -11.35 -30.40
CA ALA A 112 -23.25 -10.55 -31.55
C ALA A 112 -22.84 -9.14 -31.14
N LEU A 113 -23.65 -8.45 -30.33
CA LEU A 113 -23.31 -7.11 -29.81
C LEU A 113 -22.07 -7.14 -28.92
N GLY A 114 -21.93 -8.14 -28.05
CA GLY A 114 -20.76 -8.31 -27.20
C GLY A 114 -19.47 -8.43 -28.01
N ASN A 115 -19.48 -9.21 -29.11
CA ASN A 115 -18.35 -9.31 -30.02
C ASN A 115 -18.11 -8.01 -30.78
N ILE A 116 -19.15 -7.31 -31.25
CA ILE A 116 -19.03 -6.02 -31.95
C ILE A 116 -18.43 -4.95 -31.03
N CYS A 117 -18.78 -4.94 -29.74
CA CYS A 117 -18.24 -4.01 -28.73
C CYS A 117 -16.80 -4.32 -28.28
N TYR A 118 -16.33 -5.56 -28.53
CA TYR A 118 -15.02 -5.98 -28.02
C TYR A 118 -13.88 -5.20 -28.68
N LEU A 119 -13.13 -4.40 -27.89
CA LEU A 119 -12.06 -3.51 -28.36
C LEU A 119 -12.51 -2.59 -29.51
N ASN A 120 -13.72 -1.98 -29.40
CA ASN A 120 -14.33 -1.22 -30.48
C ASN A 120 -15.16 -0.05 -29.95
N ASP A 121 -14.51 1.09 -29.79
CA ASP A 121 -15.12 2.30 -29.23
C ASP A 121 -16.23 2.87 -30.15
N GLU A 122 -16.06 2.80 -31.49
CA GLU A 122 -17.08 3.25 -32.43
C GLU A 122 -18.43 2.52 -32.22
N ALA A 123 -18.38 1.22 -31.92
CA ALA A 123 -19.59 0.45 -31.64
C ALA A 123 -20.24 0.86 -30.30
N ARG A 124 -19.43 1.16 -29.30
CA ARG A 124 -19.89 1.64 -27.98
C ARG A 124 -20.53 3.03 -28.09
N ASP A 125 -19.91 3.93 -28.86
CA ASP A 125 -20.44 5.25 -29.13
C ASP A 125 -21.78 5.19 -29.88
N LEU A 126 -21.91 4.33 -30.88
CA LEU A 126 -23.17 4.12 -31.60
C LEU A 126 -24.28 3.56 -30.68
N ILE A 127 -23.94 2.68 -29.73
CA ILE A 127 -24.91 2.21 -28.73
C ILE A 127 -25.36 3.37 -27.84
N LEU A 128 -24.44 4.21 -27.38
CA LEU A 128 -24.75 5.37 -26.57
C LEU A 128 -25.63 6.38 -27.33
N GLU A 129 -25.27 6.72 -28.57
CA GLU A 129 -26.06 7.61 -29.43
C GLU A 129 -27.49 7.12 -29.71
N LEU A 130 -27.70 5.80 -29.68
CA LEU A 130 -29.01 5.16 -29.88
C LEU A 130 -29.77 4.95 -28.56
N GLU A 131 -29.28 5.55 -27.45
CA GLU A 131 -29.82 5.31 -26.10
C GLU A 131 -29.91 3.81 -25.77
N GLY A 132 -28.94 3.04 -26.30
CA GLY A 132 -28.86 1.60 -26.12
C GLY A 132 -28.35 1.18 -24.75
N ASP A 133 -27.62 2.05 -24.07
CA ASP A 133 -27.15 1.89 -22.69
C ASP A 133 -28.30 1.51 -21.72
N ALA A 134 -29.42 2.25 -21.79
CA ALA A 134 -30.60 1.95 -20.99
C ALA A 134 -31.21 0.58 -21.35
N VAL A 135 -31.17 0.20 -22.65
CA VAL A 135 -31.64 -1.12 -23.11
C VAL A 135 -30.74 -2.24 -22.56
N LEU A 136 -29.43 -2.06 -22.65
CA LEU A 136 -28.48 -3.04 -22.14
C LEU A 136 -28.61 -3.23 -20.62
N LEU A 137 -28.71 -2.13 -19.85
CA LEU A 137 -28.88 -2.20 -18.41
C LEU A 137 -30.21 -2.77 -17.96
N ARG A 138 -31.27 -2.65 -18.79
CA ARG A 138 -32.55 -3.32 -18.52
C ARG A 138 -32.44 -4.84 -18.55
N LEU A 139 -31.50 -5.42 -19.28
CA LEU A 139 -31.25 -6.86 -19.28
C LEU A 139 -30.88 -7.39 -17.89
N LEU A 140 -30.36 -6.54 -17.01
CA LEU A 140 -30.06 -6.92 -15.60
C LEU A 140 -31.34 -7.15 -14.77
N ASP A 141 -32.48 -6.63 -15.18
CA ASP A 141 -33.77 -6.86 -14.51
C ASP A 141 -34.34 -8.27 -14.76
N ILE A 142 -33.78 -9.00 -15.74
CA ILE A 142 -34.17 -10.38 -16.06
C ILE A 142 -33.36 -11.32 -15.17
N THR A 143 -33.93 -11.70 -14.03
CA THR A 143 -33.28 -12.55 -13.02
C THR A 143 -33.84 -13.98 -12.97
N THR A 144 -35.06 -14.20 -13.49
CA THR A 144 -35.72 -15.50 -13.52
C THR A 144 -36.02 -15.93 -14.95
N ILE A 145 -35.58 -17.12 -15.34
CA ILE A 145 -35.82 -17.74 -16.65
C ILE A 145 -36.17 -19.19 -16.35
N GLU A 146 -37.34 -19.67 -16.84
CA GLU A 146 -37.82 -21.01 -16.57
C GLU A 146 -36.93 -22.10 -17.18
N ASP A 147 -36.37 -21.86 -18.37
CA ASP A 147 -35.44 -22.79 -19.03
C ASP A 147 -34.03 -22.61 -18.46
N VAL A 148 -33.63 -23.52 -17.58
CA VAL A 148 -32.34 -23.49 -16.87
C VAL A 148 -31.13 -23.41 -17.81
N ALA A 149 -31.17 -24.13 -18.96
CA ALA A 149 -30.06 -24.12 -19.92
C ALA A 149 -29.93 -22.77 -20.62
N ASN A 150 -31.03 -22.15 -21.01
CA ASN A 150 -31.06 -20.82 -21.60
C ASN A 150 -30.76 -19.73 -20.54
N ALA A 151 -31.15 -19.94 -19.26
CA ALA A 151 -30.83 -19.04 -18.18
C ALA A 151 -29.33 -18.87 -17.98
N ALA A 152 -28.59 -19.96 -17.82
CA ALA A 152 -27.15 -19.94 -17.66
C ALA A 152 -26.45 -19.28 -18.87
N GLN A 153 -26.86 -19.64 -20.09
CA GLN A 153 -26.27 -19.04 -21.29
C GLN A 153 -26.61 -17.56 -21.43
N PHE A 154 -27.81 -17.13 -21.10
CA PHE A 154 -28.22 -15.72 -21.14
C PHE A 154 -27.41 -14.89 -20.13
N ILE A 155 -27.29 -15.34 -18.89
CA ILE A 155 -26.50 -14.68 -17.84
C ILE A 155 -25.08 -14.45 -18.34
N LYS A 156 -24.45 -15.49 -18.90
CA LYS A 156 -23.07 -15.40 -19.42
C LYS A 156 -22.91 -14.37 -20.54
N VAL A 157 -23.79 -14.44 -21.57
CA VAL A 157 -23.66 -13.55 -22.75
C VAL A 157 -24.05 -12.11 -22.42
N ARG A 158 -25.01 -11.91 -21.51
CA ARG A 158 -25.39 -10.61 -20.97
C ARG A 158 -24.25 -9.97 -20.21
N GLY A 159 -23.62 -10.72 -19.28
CA GLY A 159 -22.45 -10.27 -18.53
C GLY A 159 -21.32 -9.87 -19.46
N GLY A 160 -20.96 -10.72 -20.43
CA GLY A 160 -19.92 -10.44 -21.41
C GLY A 160 -20.22 -9.22 -22.31
N LEU A 161 -21.47 -9.02 -22.74
CA LEU A 161 -21.87 -7.82 -23.48
C LEU A 161 -21.70 -6.55 -22.63
N LEU A 162 -22.21 -6.55 -21.41
CA LEU A 162 -22.13 -5.41 -20.51
C LEU A 162 -20.68 -5.10 -20.13
N SER A 163 -19.85 -6.11 -19.86
CA SER A 163 -18.43 -5.93 -19.62
C SER A 163 -17.74 -5.28 -20.82
N ASN A 164 -17.93 -5.82 -22.04
CA ASN A 164 -17.35 -5.25 -23.25
C ASN A 164 -17.84 -3.82 -23.55
N TYR A 165 -19.06 -3.48 -23.16
CA TYR A 165 -19.59 -2.13 -23.28
C TYR A 165 -18.96 -1.18 -22.27
N LEU A 166 -18.95 -1.53 -20.99
CA LEU A 166 -18.43 -0.69 -19.89
C LEU A 166 -16.91 -0.49 -19.94
N LEU A 167 -16.16 -1.44 -20.51
CA LEU A 167 -14.71 -1.31 -20.78
C LEU A 167 -14.37 -0.16 -21.75
N GLY A 168 -15.35 0.53 -22.32
CA GLY A 168 -15.16 1.75 -23.10
C GLY A 168 -14.75 2.98 -22.27
N GLY A 169 -14.62 2.85 -20.94
CA GLY A 169 -14.00 3.83 -20.06
C GLY A 169 -14.97 4.63 -19.19
N GLU A 170 -14.41 5.64 -18.54
CA GLU A 170 -15.05 6.44 -17.49
C GLU A 170 -16.42 7.03 -17.91
N GLY A 171 -16.54 7.54 -19.14
CA GLY A 171 -17.79 8.14 -19.63
C GLY A 171 -18.97 7.18 -19.63
N LEU A 172 -18.76 5.93 -20.11
CA LEU A 172 -19.80 4.91 -20.15
C LEU A 172 -20.11 4.36 -18.75
N ALA A 173 -19.10 4.20 -17.90
CA ALA A 173 -19.28 3.80 -16.52
C ALA A 173 -20.09 4.83 -15.71
N LYS A 174 -19.77 6.12 -15.81
CA LYS A 174 -20.55 7.20 -15.17
C LYS A 174 -21.99 7.24 -15.69
N ARG A 175 -22.18 7.08 -16.99
CA ARG A 175 -23.53 7.01 -17.57
C ARG A 175 -24.33 5.83 -17.05
N ALA A 176 -23.71 4.66 -16.89
CA ALA A 176 -24.34 3.50 -16.28
C ALA A 176 -24.72 3.76 -14.80
N MET A 177 -23.88 4.48 -14.06
CA MET A 177 -24.19 4.91 -12.68
C MET A 177 -25.42 5.82 -12.63
N GLU A 178 -25.53 6.82 -13.52
CA GLU A 178 -26.69 7.69 -13.64
C GLU A 178 -27.98 6.90 -13.92
N LEU A 179 -27.90 5.83 -14.71
CA LEU A 179 -29.01 4.92 -15.01
C LEU A 179 -29.30 3.90 -13.91
N GLY A 180 -28.60 3.99 -12.76
CA GLY A 180 -28.86 3.19 -11.57
C GLY A 180 -28.34 1.77 -11.65
N VAL A 181 -27.24 1.51 -12.35
CA VAL A 181 -26.61 0.18 -12.48
C VAL A 181 -26.32 -0.46 -11.12
N MET A 182 -25.85 0.31 -10.14
CA MET A 182 -25.51 -0.21 -8.81
C MET A 182 -26.71 -0.87 -8.12
N LYS A 183 -27.89 -0.26 -8.18
CA LYS A 183 -29.12 -0.86 -7.60
C LYS A 183 -29.48 -2.18 -8.26
N LYS A 184 -29.27 -2.29 -9.57
CA LYS A 184 -29.56 -3.52 -10.31
C LYS A 184 -28.55 -4.63 -9.97
N LEU A 185 -27.26 -4.29 -9.90
CA LEU A 185 -26.20 -5.22 -9.51
C LEU A 185 -26.40 -5.69 -8.06
N GLN A 186 -26.73 -4.77 -7.14
CA GLN A 186 -27.05 -5.10 -5.75
C GLN A 186 -28.17 -6.16 -5.68
N GLY A 187 -29.29 -5.94 -6.39
CA GLY A 187 -30.41 -6.90 -6.40
C GLY A 187 -30.01 -8.28 -6.92
N ILE A 188 -29.13 -8.35 -7.92
CA ILE A 188 -28.61 -9.62 -8.44
C ILE A 188 -27.68 -10.29 -7.42
N ILE A 189 -26.81 -9.52 -6.78
CA ILE A 189 -25.87 -10.02 -5.77
C ILE A 189 -26.63 -10.51 -4.54
N ASP A 190 -27.70 -9.85 -4.12
CA ASP A 190 -28.56 -10.31 -3.01
C ASP A 190 -29.18 -11.68 -3.31
N ILE A 191 -29.64 -11.90 -4.55
CA ILE A 191 -30.11 -13.21 -5.02
C ILE A 191 -28.99 -14.24 -4.97
N GLY A 192 -27.81 -13.89 -5.52
CA GLY A 192 -26.64 -14.77 -5.55
C GLY A 192 -26.15 -15.16 -4.17
N ALA A 193 -26.07 -14.21 -3.25
CA ALA A 193 -25.61 -14.42 -1.88
C ALA A 193 -26.59 -15.28 -1.04
N SER A 194 -27.86 -15.37 -1.44
CA SER A 194 -28.85 -16.22 -0.74
C SER A 194 -28.54 -17.72 -0.85
N ASN A 195 -27.91 -18.15 -1.95
CA ASN A 195 -27.42 -19.51 -2.16
C ASN A 195 -26.28 -19.47 -3.19
N VAL A 196 -25.06 -19.32 -2.70
CA VAL A 196 -23.86 -19.12 -3.53
C VAL A 196 -23.60 -20.31 -4.46
N GLU A 197 -23.76 -21.55 -3.98
CA GLU A 197 -23.53 -22.76 -4.78
C GLU A 197 -24.50 -22.85 -5.96
N GLN A 198 -25.78 -22.54 -5.76
CA GLN A 198 -26.80 -22.57 -6.82
C GLN A 198 -26.62 -21.42 -7.82
N HIS A 199 -26.14 -20.28 -7.38
CA HIS A 199 -26.05 -19.04 -8.17
C HIS A 199 -24.63 -18.65 -8.55
N GLU A 200 -23.68 -19.60 -8.51
CA GLU A 200 -22.27 -19.34 -8.81
C GLU A 200 -22.07 -18.69 -10.18
N ASP A 201 -22.69 -19.23 -11.24
CA ASP A 201 -22.64 -18.67 -12.59
C ASP A 201 -23.18 -17.23 -12.65
N LEU A 202 -24.22 -16.93 -11.87
CA LEU A 202 -24.79 -15.58 -11.80
C LEU A 202 -23.78 -14.60 -11.20
N LEU A 203 -23.13 -14.99 -10.11
CA LEU A 203 -22.12 -14.17 -9.43
C LEU A 203 -20.87 -13.98 -10.28
N LEU A 204 -20.33 -15.06 -10.88
CA LEU A 204 -19.16 -15.01 -11.77
C LEU A 204 -19.35 -14.08 -12.98
N ASN A 205 -20.59 -13.87 -13.44
CA ASN A 205 -20.90 -12.97 -14.55
C ASN A 205 -21.43 -11.59 -14.10
N THR A 206 -21.57 -11.35 -12.81
CA THR A 206 -22.04 -10.08 -12.25
C THR A 206 -20.93 -9.31 -11.56
N LEU A 207 -20.08 -9.96 -10.75
CA LEU A 207 -18.99 -9.30 -10.03
C LEU A 207 -17.98 -8.61 -10.94
N PRO A 208 -17.63 -9.13 -12.14
CA PRO A 208 -16.77 -8.40 -13.07
C PRO A 208 -17.29 -7.02 -13.47
N LEU A 209 -18.62 -6.84 -13.48
CA LEU A 209 -19.21 -5.54 -13.77
C LEU A 209 -18.95 -4.54 -12.65
N LEU A 210 -18.96 -4.98 -11.39
CA LEU A 210 -18.54 -4.15 -10.27
C LEU A 210 -17.06 -3.78 -10.36
N SER A 211 -16.19 -4.74 -10.69
CA SER A 211 -14.75 -4.47 -10.86
C SER A 211 -14.50 -3.41 -11.94
N ILE A 212 -15.16 -3.54 -13.11
CA ILE A 212 -15.07 -2.55 -14.19
C ILE A 212 -15.57 -1.17 -13.73
N LEU A 213 -16.64 -1.10 -12.95
CA LEU A 213 -17.15 0.15 -12.43
C LEU A 213 -16.18 0.78 -11.42
N THR A 214 -15.58 0.00 -10.51
CA THR A 214 -14.58 0.51 -9.55
C THR A 214 -13.31 1.00 -10.22
N GLU A 215 -12.88 0.38 -11.31
CA GLU A 215 -11.71 0.83 -12.08
C GLU A 215 -11.95 2.13 -12.85
N ASN A 216 -13.20 2.38 -13.28
CA ASN A 216 -13.55 3.50 -14.16
C ASN A 216 -14.26 4.66 -13.46
N VAL A 217 -14.72 4.50 -12.22
CA VAL A 217 -15.38 5.54 -11.44
C VAL A 217 -14.57 5.80 -10.18
N SER A 218 -13.91 6.94 -10.13
CA SER A 218 -13.10 7.35 -8.98
C SER A 218 -13.95 7.39 -7.70
N ASP A 219 -13.39 6.89 -6.60
CA ASP A 219 -14.00 6.92 -5.27
C ASP A 219 -15.39 6.23 -5.19
N LEU A 220 -15.60 5.18 -5.99
CA LEU A 220 -16.83 4.40 -5.93
C LEU A 220 -16.91 3.61 -4.62
N ASN A 221 -17.68 4.12 -3.68
CA ASN A 221 -17.95 3.45 -2.41
C ASN A 221 -19.23 2.60 -2.50
N PHE A 222 -19.13 1.34 -2.09
CA PHE A 222 -20.27 0.45 -1.93
C PHE A 222 -20.98 0.76 -0.62
N ASP A 223 -22.28 0.57 -0.59
CA ASP A 223 -23.01 0.63 0.68
C ASP A 223 -22.63 -0.54 1.61
N SER A 224 -22.97 -0.41 2.88
CA SER A 224 -22.67 -1.43 3.89
C SER A 224 -23.29 -2.79 3.55
N SER A 225 -24.47 -2.80 2.91
CA SER A 225 -25.15 -4.04 2.53
C SER A 225 -24.36 -4.80 1.47
N LEU A 226 -23.86 -4.13 0.44
CA LEU A 226 -23.09 -4.76 -0.63
C LEU A 226 -21.76 -5.32 -0.11
N ASN A 227 -21.06 -4.57 0.74
CA ASN A 227 -19.83 -5.02 1.39
C ASN A 227 -20.05 -6.29 2.23
N ILE A 228 -21.14 -6.35 2.99
CA ILE A 228 -21.53 -7.53 3.78
C ILE A 228 -21.90 -8.71 2.87
N GLN A 229 -22.59 -8.48 1.76
CA GLN A 229 -22.90 -9.55 0.82
C GLN A 229 -21.63 -10.14 0.16
N LEU A 230 -20.67 -9.30 -0.22
CA LEU A 230 -19.38 -9.79 -0.74
C LEU A 230 -18.63 -10.65 0.30
N SER A 231 -18.64 -10.24 1.58
CA SER A 231 -18.10 -11.04 2.70
C SER A 231 -18.79 -12.41 2.82
N ARG A 232 -20.12 -12.45 2.72
CA ARG A 232 -20.91 -13.70 2.76
C ARG A 232 -20.66 -14.60 1.58
N ILE A 233 -20.56 -14.03 0.37
CA ILE A 233 -20.22 -14.79 -0.85
C ILE A 233 -18.85 -15.41 -0.69
N LEU A 234 -17.86 -14.65 -0.22
CA LEU A 234 -16.51 -15.14 0.06
C LEU A 234 -16.53 -16.31 1.07
N ALA A 235 -17.29 -16.17 2.15
CA ALA A 235 -17.40 -17.21 3.19
C ALA A 235 -18.01 -18.53 2.67
N ALA A 236 -18.98 -18.43 1.76
CA ALA A 236 -19.74 -19.57 1.24
C ALA A 236 -19.12 -20.18 -0.03
N SER A 237 -18.24 -19.45 -0.73
CA SER A 237 -17.69 -19.89 -2.01
C SER A 237 -16.67 -21.02 -1.84
N THR A 238 -16.74 -22.00 -2.75
CA THR A 238 -15.70 -23.00 -2.98
C THR A 238 -14.94 -22.78 -4.29
N ASN A 239 -15.38 -21.81 -5.09
CA ASN A 239 -14.78 -21.46 -6.38
C ASN A 239 -13.68 -20.43 -6.18
N PRO A 240 -12.42 -20.70 -6.62
CA PRO A 240 -11.29 -19.79 -6.44
C PRO A 240 -11.47 -18.48 -7.20
N ASP A 241 -12.03 -18.49 -8.41
CA ASP A 241 -12.23 -17.26 -9.19
C ASP A 241 -13.23 -16.33 -8.51
N LEU A 242 -14.30 -16.90 -7.93
CA LEU A 242 -15.29 -16.12 -7.18
C LEU A 242 -14.69 -15.55 -5.87
N ALA A 243 -13.85 -16.33 -5.20
CA ALA A 243 -13.15 -15.88 -4.01
C ALA A 243 -12.17 -14.72 -4.33
N GLU A 244 -11.42 -14.83 -5.43
CA GLU A 244 -10.51 -13.78 -5.91
C GLU A 244 -11.25 -12.47 -6.17
N MET A 245 -12.33 -12.50 -6.95
CA MET A 245 -13.16 -11.33 -7.25
C MET A 245 -13.69 -10.66 -5.97
N CYS A 246 -14.17 -11.45 -5.01
CA CYS A 246 -14.66 -10.91 -3.73
C CYS A 246 -13.54 -10.27 -2.93
N LEU A 247 -12.36 -10.90 -2.84
CA LEU A 247 -11.20 -10.37 -2.13
C LEU A 247 -10.71 -9.06 -2.76
N GLU A 248 -10.62 -8.97 -4.09
CA GLU A 248 -10.20 -7.76 -4.81
C GLU A 248 -11.17 -6.60 -4.57
N LEU A 249 -12.48 -6.84 -4.70
CA LEU A 249 -13.50 -5.82 -4.44
C LEU A 249 -13.49 -5.35 -2.99
N LEU A 250 -13.40 -6.28 -2.02
CA LEU A 250 -13.31 -5.96 -0.60
C LEU A 250 -12.01 -5.21 -0.26
N HIS A 251 -10.90 -5.57 -0.91
CA HIS A 251 -9.63 -4.86 -0.74
C HIS A 251 -9.75 -3.40 -1.20
N TYR A 252 -10.33 -3.18 -2.39
CA TYR A 252 -10.57 -1.82 -2.88
C TYR A 252 -11.45 -1.00 -1.92
N GLN A 253 -12.52 -1.59 -1.38
CA GLN A 253 -13.43 -0.92 -0.47
C GLN A 253 -12.82 -0.68 0.93
N ALA A 254 -11.90 -1.55 1.37
CA ALA A 254 -11.21 -1.45 2.65
C ALA A 254 -10.14 -0.33 2.70
N GLU A 255 -9.99 0.50 1.68
CA GLU A 255 -9.24 1.77 1.79
C GLU A 255 -9.95 2.76 2.74
N SER A 256 -11.28 2.70 2.81
CA SER A 256 -12.08 3.53 3.73
C SER A 256 -12.08 2.96 5.16
N ASP A 257 -11.75 3.79 6.17
CA ASP A 257 -11.74 3.38 7.58
C ASP A 257 -13.15 3.01 8.09
N GLU A 258 -14.20 3.64 7.56
CA GLU A 258 -15.59 3.27 7.87
C GLU A 258 -15.90 1.85 7.39
N VAL A 259 -15.49 1.50 6.17
CA VAL A 259 -15.67 0.16 5.61
C VAL A 259 -14.85 -0.88 6.37
N LYS A 260 -13.60 -0.58 6.76
CA LYS A 260 -12.79 -1.46 7.60
C LYS A 260 -13.52 -1.86 8.88
N LEU A 261 -14.16 -0.89 9.54
CA LEU A 261 -14.91 -1.16 10.77
C LEU A 261 -16.16 -2.02 10.51
N ILE A 262 -16.89 -1.76 9.42
CA ILE A 262 -18.07 -2.55 9.02
C ILE A 262 -17.65 -4.01 8.78
N LEU A 263 -16.63 -4.23 7.98
CA LEU A 263 -16.11 -5.56 7.64
C LEU A 263 -15.56 -6.30 8.87
N ALA A 264 -14.88 -5.59 9.75
CA ALA A 264 -14.41 -6.15 11.01
C ALA A 264 -15.55 -6.65 11.90
N LYS A 265 -16.63 -5.85 12.03
CA LYS A 265 -17.81 -6.21 12.81
C LYS A 265 -18.66 -7.33 12.20
N ASP A 266 -18.68 -7.42 10.87
CA ASP A 266 -19.36 -8.50 10.14
C ASP A 266 -18.62 -9.86 10.23
N GLY A 267 -17.39 -9.89 10.81
CA GLY A 267 -16.62 -11.12 10.99
C GLY A 267 -15.77 -11.52 9.77
N LEU A 268 -15.52 -10.59 8.83
CA LEU A 268 -14.70 -10.87 7.64
C LEU A 268 -13.30 -11.39 8.00
N CYS A 269 -12.66 -10.84 9.02
CA CYS A 269 -11.31 -11.27 9.41
C CYS A 269 -11.28 -12.73 9.89
N GLU A 270 -12.33 -13.21 10.55
CA GLU A 270 -12.46 -14.62 10.95
C GLU A 270 -12.75 -15.50 9.74
N THR A 271 -13.56 -15.03 8.81
CA THR A 271 -13.81 -15.70 7.53
C THR A 271 -12.49 -15.87 6.74
N ILE A 272 -11.71 -14.82 6.61
CA ILE A 272 -10.41 -14.86 5.93
C ILE A 272 -9.44 -15.78 6.67
N TYR A 273 -9.38 -15.73 7.99
CA TYR A 273 -8.54 -16.65 8.77
C TYR A 273 -8.87 -18.13 8.46
N ASN A 274 -10.14 -18.47 8.44
CA ASN A 274 -10.59 -19.83 8.13
C ASN A 274 -10.27 -20.24 6.67
N LEU A 275 -10.39 -19.31 5.73
CA LEU A 275 -9.98 -19.52 4.33
C LEU A 275 -8.47 -19.76 4.21
N LEU A 276 -7.67 -18.98 4.90
CA LEU A 276 -6.20 -19.12 4.90
C LEU A 276 -5.76 -20.46 5.50
N GLU A 277 -6.36 -20.90 6.59
CA GLU A 277 -6.09 -22.23 7.17
C GLU A 277 -6.48 -23.37 6.19
N LYS A 278 -7.55 -23.18 5.40
CA LYS A 278 -7.95 -24.11 4.35
C LYS A 278 -6.96 -24.09 3.18
N TYR A 279 -6.59 -22.91 2.68
CA TYR A 279 -5.67 -22.76 1.54
C TYR A 279 -4.23 -23.18 1.87
N LYS A 280 -3.80 -23.10 3.12
CA LYS A 280 -2.50 -23.60 3.59
C LYS A 280 -2.23 -25.04 3.15
N THR A 281 -3.24 -25.89 3.12
CA THR A 281 -3.14 -27.28 2.67
C THR A 281 -3.01 -27.41 1.15
N LEU A 282 -3.41 -26.37 0.38
CA LEU A 282 -3.41 -26.31 -1.08
C LEU A 282 -2.30 -25.41 -1.65
N ALA A 283 -1.44 -24.86 -0.79
CA ALA A 283 -0.45 -23.84 -1.13
C ALA A 283 0.65 -24.28 -2.12
N SER A 284 0.59 -25.53 -2.61
CA SER A 284 1.47 -26.04 -3.67
C SER A 284 1.13 -25.51 -5.07
N THR A 285 -0.07 -24.96 -5.28
CA THR A 285 -0.47 -24.37 -6.56
C THR A 285 -0.25 -22.86 -6.57
N SER A 286 0.07 -22.29 -7.76
CA SER A 286 0.27 -20.84 -7.93
C SER A 286 -0.98 -20.04 -7.61
N GLU A 287 -2.16 -20.56 -8.00
CA GLU A 287 -3.46 -19.92 -7.79
C GLU A 287 -3.81 -19.84 -6.29
N ALA A 288 -3.67 -20.95 -5.55
CA ALA A 288 -3.91 -20.94 -4.11
C ALA A 288 -2.95 -19.98 -3.39
N ARG A 289 -1.70 -19.87 -3.83
CA ARG A 289 -0.72 -18.94 -3.28
C ARG A 289 -1.11 -17.48 -3.53
N ALA A 290 -1.62 -17.15 -4.72
CA ALA A 290 -2.10 -15.81 -5.05
C ALA A 290 -3.30 -15.41 -4.17
N LEU A 291 -4.27 -16.30 -4.01
CA LEU A 291 -5.42 -16.09 -3.13
C LEU A 291 -5.00 -15.90 -1.66
N MET A 292 -4.06 -16.73 -1.17
CA MET A 292 -3.53 -16.58 0.19
C MET A 292 -2.92 -15.20 0.39
N LYS A 293 -2.12 -14.73 -0.56
CA LYS A 293 -1.48 -13.43 -0.48
C LYS A 293 -2.50 -12.29 -0.42
N LEU A 294 -3.49 -12.31 -1.32
CA LEU A 294 -4.55 -11.30 -1.37
C LEU A 294 -5.38 -11.28 -0.07
N ALA A 295 -5.71 -12.46 0.47
CA ALA A 295 -6.42 -12.60 1.74
C ALA A 295 -5.59 -12.09 2.93
N CYS A 296 -4.28 -12.38 2.97
CA CYS A 296 -3.35 -11.86 3.97
C CYS A 296 -3.26 -10.32 3.92
N GLU A 297 -3.16 -9.75 2.74
CA GLU A 297 -3.10 -8.30 2.54
C GLU A 297 -4.39 -7.62 3.03
N LEU A 298 -5.55 -8.23 2.80
CA LEU A 298 -6.84 -7.69 3.26
C LEU A 298 -6.97 -7.68 4.79
N ILE A 299 -6.55 -8.75 5.49
CA ILE A 299 -6.52 -8.74 6.98
C ILE A 299 -5.66 -7.60 7.49
N VAL A 300 -4.46 -7.45 6.95
CA VAL A 300 -3.53 -6.39 7.38
C VAL A 300 -4.11 -5.01 7.10
N LEU A 301 -4.75 -4.82 5.92
CA LEU A 301 -5.38 -3.55 5.55
C LEU A 301 -6.53 -3.18 6.50
N ILE A 302 -7.40 -4.12 6.88
CA ILE A 302 -8.47 -3.88 7.85
C ILE A 302 -7.90 -3.44 9.21
N LEU A 303 -6.78 -4.03 9.63
CA LEU A 303 -6.09 -3.67 10.88
C LEU A 303 -5.38 -2.31 10.83
N THR A 304 -5.27 -1.66 9.67
CA THR A 304 -4.71 -0.30 9.58
C THR A 304 -5.67 0.78 10.10
N GLY A 305 -6.98 0.55 10.12
CA GLY A 305 -7.96 1.47 10.72
C GLY A 305 -7.91 1.42 12.25
N ASP A 306 -8.00 2.57 12.90
CA ASP A 306 -7.90 2.62 14.36
C ASP A 306 -9.11 1.95 15.04
N ASP A 307 -10.33 2.25 14.61
CA ASP A 307 -11.55 1.68 15.18
C ASP A 307 -11.70 0.18 14.91
N SER A 308 -11.36 -0.27 13.69
CA SER A 308 -11.37 -1.69 13.35
C SER A 308 -10.31 -2.47 14.12
N MET A 309 -9.12 -1.91 14.29
CA MET A 309 -8.05 -2.50 15.10
C MET A 309 -8.48 -2.63 16.57
N HIS A 310 -9.04 -1.59 17.17
CA HIS A 310 -9.54 -1.63 18.56
C HIS A 310 -10.64 -2.69 18.74
N TYR A 311 -11.57 -2.79 17.79
CA TYR A 311 -12.60 -3.82 17.80
C TYR A 311 -11.98 -5.23 17.73
N LEU A 312 -11.12 -5.46 16.75
CA LEU A 312 -10.50 -6.77 16.50
C LEU A 312 -9.53 -7.21 17.61
N TYR A 313 -8.94 -6.25 18.35
CA TYR A 313 -8.11 -6.56 19.51
C TYR A 313 -8.86 -7.36 20.59
N THR A 314 -10.17 -7.20 20.68
CA THR A 314 -11.02 -7.89 21.66
C THR A 314 -11.61 -9.21 21.14
N THR A 315 -11.31 -9.60 19.91
CA THR A 315 -11.81 -10.82 19.27
C THR A 315 -10.77 -11.95 19.31
N PRO A 316 -11.14 -13.19 18.94
CA PRO A 316 -10.19 -14.30 18.81
C PRO A 316 -9.07 -14.06 17.80
N LEU A 317 -9.22 -13.10 16.88
CA LEU A 317 -8.23 -12.80 15.85
C LEU A 317 -6.85 -12.50 16.43
N LEU A 318 -6.78 -11.76 17.54
CA LEU A 318 -5.52 -11.47 18.21
C LEU A 318 -4.75 -12.76 18.54
N LYS A 319 -5.42 -13.73 19.13
CA LYS A 319 -4.82 -15.04 19.46
C LYS A 319 -4.39 -15.79 18.21
N ASN A 320 -5.24 -15.80 17.18
CA ASN A 320 -4.95 -16.46 15.91
C ASN A 320 -3.70 -15.86 15.24
N MET A 321 -3.49 -14.55 15.32
CA MET A 321 -2.27 -13.90 14.81
C MET A 321 -1.03 -14.25 15.61
N VAL A 322 -1.15 -14.43 16.93
CA VAL A 322 -0.05 -14.93 17.77
C VAL A 322 0.28 -16.40 17.44
N ASP A 323 -0.73 -17.22 17.15
CA ASP A 323 -0.53 -18.63 16.77
C ASP A 323 0.17 -18.73 15.39
N TRP A 324 -0.03 -17.79 14.49
CA TRP A 324 0.69 -17.73 13.20
C TRP A 324 2.17 -17.39 13.31
N LEU A 325 2.67 -16.93 14.46
CA LEU A 325 4.11 -16.78 14.69
C LEU A 325 4.85 -18.14 14.68
N ASP A 326 4.13 -19.24 14.91
CA ASP A 326 4.66 -20.61 14.84
C ASP A 326 4.46 -21.26 13.45
N SER A 327 3.94 -20.50 12.46
CA SER A 327 3.68 -20.99 11.10
C SER A 327 4.98 -21.24 10.34
N THR A 328 5.02 -22.34 9.59
CA THR A 328 6.09 -22.62 8.62
C THR A 328 5.86 -21.95 7.27
N ASP A 329 4.64 -21.46 7.04
CA ASP A 329 4.31 -20.68 5.84
C ASP A 329 4.71 -19.23 6.04
N ILE A 330 5.55 -18.72 5.14
CA ILE A 330 6.15 -17.37 5.25
C ILE A 330 5.11 -16.25 5.12
N ASP A 331 4.05 -16.45 4.32
CA ASP A 331 3.03 -15.43 4.12
C ASP A 331 2.14 -15.34 5.38
N LEU A 332 1.74 -16.46 5.99
CA LEU A 332 1.00 -16.47 7.25
C LEU A 332 1.84 -15.92 8.41
N LEU A 333 3.09 -16.35 8.52
CA LEU A 333 4.03 -15.83 9.53
C LEU A 333 4.17 -14.31 9.42
N THR A 334 4.42 -13.80 8.21
CA THR A 334 4.56 -12.36 7.97
C THR A 334 3.27 -11.61 8.28
N THR A 335 2.12 -12.17 7.93
CA THR A 335 0.80 -11.60 8.23
C THR A 335 0.55 -11.51 9.73
N GLY A 336 0.87 -12.58 10.49
CA GLY A 336 0.80 -12.56 11.95
C GLY A 336 1.65 -11.46 12.57
N VAL A 337 2.88 -11.30 12.10
CA VAL A 337 3.79 -10.23 12.57
C VAL A 337 3.25 -8.84 12.23
N LEU A 338 2.76 -8.61 10.99
CA LEU A 338 2.19 -7.34 10.57
C LEU A 338 0.93 -6.99 11.38
N ALA A 339 0.06 -7.98 11.60
CA ALA A 339 -1.14 -7.82 12.42
C ALA A 339 -0.79 -7.41 13.85
N LEU A 340 0.17 -8.09 14.49
CA LEU A 340 0.66 -7.74 15.83
C LEU A 340 1.28 -6.35 15.88
N GLY A 341 2.01 -5.96 14.83
CA GLY A 341 2.54 -4.61 14.68
C GLY A 341 1.44 -3.54 14.59
N ASN A 342 0.31 -3.85 13.92
CA ASN A 342 -0.85 -2.98 13.85
C ASN A 342 -1.63 -2.94 15.20
N PHE A 343 -1.74 -4.03 15.92
CA PHE A 343 -2.30 -4.03 17.27
C PHE A 343 -1.43 -3.24 18.27
N ALA A 344 -0.11 -3.19 18.07
CA ALA A 344 0.84 -2.50 18.95
C ALA A 344 0.91 -0.99 18.67
N ARG A 345 -0.23 -0.28 18.62
CA ARG A 345 -0.29 1.18 18.39
C ARG A 345 -0.48 2.01 19.65
N THR A 346 -0.94 1.41 20.72
CA THR A 346 -1.13 2.07 22.01
C THR A 346 -0.16 1.54 23.05
N ASP A 347 0.24 2.38 24.00
CA ASP A 347 1.13 1.96 25.09
C ASP A 347 0.56 0.75 25.86
N SER A 348 -0.75 0.73 26.10
CA SER A 348 -1.42 -0.38 26.80
C SER A 348 -1.30 -1.70 26.07
N HIS A 349 -1.50 -1.72 24.74
CA HIS A 349 -1.35 -2.91 23.94
C HIS A 349 0.12 -3.38 23.89
N CYS A 350 1.06 -2.43 23.74
CA CYS A 350 2.49 -2.74 23.76
C CYS A 350 2.93 -3.34 25.10
N ILE A 351 2.43 -2.83 26.23
CA ILE A 351 2.71 -3.36 27.57
C ILE A 351 2.14 -4.77 27.68
N TYR A 352 0.87 -4.97 27.28
CA TYR A 352 0.23 -6.29 27.28
C TYR A 352 1.03 -7.34 26.49
N PHE A 353 1.53 -7.02 25.29
CA PHE A 353 2.32 -7.96 24.49
C PHE A 353 3.65 -8.36 25.16
N VAL A 354 4.27 -7.46 25.90
CA VAL A 354 5.47 -7.78 26.69
C VAL A 354 5.10 -8.66 27.88
N GLU A 355 4.05 -8.37 28.61
CA GLU A 355 3.56 -9.16 29.76
C GLU A 355 3.12 -10.58 29.35
N GLN A 356 2.46 -10.71 28.18
CA GLN A 356 2.02 -11.99 27.64
C GLN A 356 3.12 -12.77 26.89
N GLN A 357 4.37 -12.33 26.95
CA GLN A 357 5.53 -12.97 26.30
C GLN A 357 5.45 -13.01 24.77
N THR A 358 4.52 -12.31 24.12
CA THR A 358 4.40 -12.24 22.66
C THR A 358 5.66 -11.61 22.05
N MET A 359 6.25 -10.65 22.75
CA MET A 359 7.54 -10.04 22.36
C MET A 359 8.65 -11.09 22.26
N ASN A 360 8.72 -12.06 23.17
CA ASN A 360 9.74 -13.10 23.14
C ASN A 360 9.60 -14.01 21.91
N LYS A 361 8.36 -14.36 21.53
CA LYS A 361 8.11 -15.09 20.27
C LYS A 361 8.57 -14.28 19.04
N LEU A 362 8.28 -12.98 18.98
CA LEU A 362 8.76 -12.13 17.89
C LEU A 362 10.29 -12.09 17.83
N LEU A 363 10.98 -12.03 18.97
CA LEU A 363 12.45 -12.08 19.02
C LEU A 363 13.00 -13.43 18.58
N GLU A 364 12.35 -14.54 18.94
CA GLU A 364 12.74 -15.89 18.49
C GLU A 364 12.58 -16.04 16.97
N VAL A 365 11.49 -15.50 16.41
CA VAL A 365 11.29 -15.48 14.96
C VAL A 365 12.37 -14.63 14.28
N LEU A 366 12.67 -13.45 14.84
CA LEU A 366 13.71 -12.57 14.29
C LEU A 366 15.10 -13.23 14.36
N ALA A 367 15.44 -13.86 15.47
CA ALA A 367 16.73 -14.55 15.64
C ALA A 367 16.98 -15.66 14.60
N LYS A 368 15.89 -16.28 14.09
CA LYS A 368 15.94 -17.28 13.02
C LYS A 368 15.96 -16.67 11.61
N ASN A 369 15.66 -15.38 11.48
CA ASN A 369 15.48 -14.68 10.20
C ASN A 369 16.24 -13.34 10.15
N ASN A 370 17.37 -13.21 10.84
CA ASN A 370 18.15 -11.97 10.91
C ASN A 370 19.36 -11.93 9.96
N GLY A 371 19.47 -12.90 9.05
CA GLY A 371 20.56 -12.99 8.08
C GLY A 371 20.31 -12.21 6.79
N VAL A 372 21.39 -11.99 6.03
CA VAL A 372 21.36 -11.24 4.75
C VAL A 372 20.50 -11.91 3.67
N LYS A 373 20.29 -13.23 3.76
CA LYS A 373 19.55 -14.01 2.75
C LYS A 373 18.10 -14.28 3.13
N ASP A 374 17.68 -13.86 4.33
CA ASP A 374 16.34 -14.12 4.83
C ASP A 374 15.29 -13.17 4.20
N ASP A 375 14.00 -13.46 4.38
CA ASP A 375 12.92 -12.70 3.76
C ASP A 375 12.87 -11.25 4.26
N VAL A 376 13.07 -10.32 3.35
CA VAL A 376 13.12 -8.87 3.62
C VAL A 376 11.77 -8.34 4.15
N ARG A 377 10.64 -8.90 3.69
CA ARG A 377 9.29 -8.49 4.14
C ARG A 377 9.09 -8.87 5.60
N LEU A 378 9.48 -10.10 5.95
CA LEU A 378 9.41 -10.59 7.32
C LEU A 378 10.34 -9.78 8.25
N GLN A 379 11.59 -9.54 7.85
CA GLN A 379 12.54 -8.72 8.61
C GLN A 379 12.00 -7.31 8.87
N HIS A 380 11.47 -6.66 7.83
CA HIS A 380 10.87 -5.34 7.95
C HIS A 380 9.66 -5.35 8.90
N ALA A 381 8.79 -6.34 8.80
CA ALA A 381 7.61 -6.49 9.65
C ALA A 381 8.00 -6.69 11.12
N LEU A 382 8.95 -7.60 11.40
CA LEU A 382 9.46 -7.90 12.75
C LEU A 382 10.08 -6.67 13.41
N LEU A 383 10.96 -5.96 12.70
CA LEU A 383 11.56 -4.74 13.22
C LEU A 383 10.51 -3.64 13.46
N SER A 384 9.49 -3.54 12.62
CA SER A 384 8.40 -2.58 12.80
C SER A 384 7.57 -2.89 14.06
N ALA A 385 7.20 -4.15 14.28
CA ALA A 385 6.48 -4.59 15.46
C ALA A 385 7.31 -4.37 16.74
N LEU A 386 8.56 -4.84 16.77
CA LEU A 386 9.47 -4.68 17.91
C LEU A 386 9.77 -3.22 18.22
N ARG A 387 9.90 -2.36 17.18
CA ARG A 387 10.05 -0.91 17.39
C ARG A 387 8.87 -0.32 18.14
N ASN A 388 7.64 -0.72 17.82
CA ASN A 388 6.46 -0.24 18.53
C ASN A 388 6.46 -0.72 19.99
N LEU A 389 6.81 -1.98 20.25
CA LEU A 389 6.85 -2.56 21.59
C LEU A 389 7.86 -1.89 22.52
N VAL A 390 8.92 -1.30 21.99
CA VAL A 390 9.97 -0.65 22.80
C VAL A 390 9.70 0.84 23.08
N ILE A 391 8.69 1.45 22.45
CA ILE A 391 8.34 2.85 22.69
C ILE A 391 7.93 3.12 24.15
N PRO A 392 7.00 2.36 24.76
CA PRO A 392 6.60 2.60 26.14
C PRO A 392 7.76 2.42 27.11
N LYS A 393 7.97 3.39 27.98
CA LYS A 393 9.06 3.36 28.99
C LYS A 393 9.08 2.09 29.85
N PRO A 394 7.93 1.55 30.34
CA PRO A 394 7.93 0.32 31.12
C PRO A 394 8.52 -0.90 30.40
N ASN A 395 8.36 -0.96 29.08
CA ASN A 395 8.80 -2.11 28.27
C ASN A 395 10.32 -2.14 28.04
N LYS A 396 11.00 -0.98 28.05
CA LYS A 396 12.38 -0.86 27.58
C LYS A 396 13.33 -1.86 28.27
N ASN A 397 13.29 -1.93 29.59
CA ASN A 397 14.18 -2.84 30.35
C ASN A 397 13.88 -4.31 30.01
N ALA A 398 12.62 -4.70 29.92
CA ALA A 398 12.24 -6.07 29.60
C ALA A 398 12.70 -6.48 28.19
N VAL A 399 12.51 -5.58 27.21
CA VAL A 399 12.89 -5.80 25.81
C VAL A 399 14.42 -5.89 25.65
N ILE A 400 15.18 -5.04 26.33
CA ILE A 400 16.66 -5.07 26.34
C ILE A 400 17.15 -6.37 26.99
N GLN A 401 16.60 -6.76 28.14
CA GLN A 401 16.97 -7.99 28.84
C GLN A 401 16.61 -9.25 28.06
N ALA A 402 15.54 -9.20 27.26
CA ALA A 402 15.16 -10.30 26.36
C ALA A 402 16.10 -10.46 25.14
N GLY A 403 17.09 -9.56 24.98
CA GLY A 403 18.13 -9.70 23.96
C GLY A 403 17.83 -9.04 22.62
N LEU A 404 16.92 -8.02 22.56
CA LEU A 404 16.61 -7.32 21.31
C LEU A 404 17.88 -6.82 20.59
N VAL A 405 18.75 -6.13 21.32
CA VAL A 405 19.95 -5.53 20.74
C VAL A 405 20.87 -6.58 20.15
N GLN A 406 21.12 -7.69 20.89
CA GLN A 406 21.94 -8.79 20.44
C GLN A 406 21.37 -9.48 19.20
N THR A 407 20.03 -9.55 19.09
CA THR A 407 19.35 -10.16 17.95
C THR A 407 19.42 -9.30 16.68
N ILE A 408 19.39 -7.96 16.82
CA ILE A 408 19.36 -7.06 15.65
C ILE A 408 20.74 -6.60 15.20
N LEU A 409 21.78 -6.61 16.03
CA LEU A 409 23.13 -6.20 15.64
C LEU A 409 23.71 -6.98 14.44
N PRO A 410 23.50 -8.30 14.27
CA PRO A 410 23.92 -9.02 13.06
C PRO A 410 23.31 -8.47 11.77
N MET A 411 22.14 -7.81 11.85
CA MET A 411 21.46 -7.22 10.70
C MET A 411 22.17 -5.98 10.13
N LEU A 412 23.23 -5.50 10.75
CA LEU A 412 24.09 -4.43 10.21
C LEU A 412 24.73 -4.81 8.87
N GLU A 413 24.80 -6.11 8.54
CA GLU A 413 25.27 -6.61 7.24
C GLU A 413 24.21 -6.55 6.14
N ILE A 414 22.95 -6.20 6.46
CA ILE A 414 21.87 -6.11 5.50
C ILE A 414 21.94 -4.78 4.75
N HIS A 415 21.78 -4.81 3.43
CA HIS A 415 21.87 -3.64 2.56
C HIS A 415 20.52 -3.15 2.01
N GLN A 416 19.42 -3.85 2.30
CA GLN A 416 18.08 -3.45 1.84
C GLN A 416 17.59 -2.23 2.62
N PRO A 417 17.42 -1.05 1.97
CA PRO A 417 17.12 0.20 2.67
C PRO A 417 15.87 0.16 3.56
N PRO A 418 14.77 -0.51 3.20
CA PRO A 418 13.60 -0.60 4.07
C PRO A 418 13.88 -1.31 5.39
N VAL A 419 14.69 -2.37 5.37
CA VAL A 419 15.08 -3.11 6.58
C VAL A 419 16.04 -2.29 7.43
N VAL A 420 17.07 -1.69 6.80
CA VAL A 420 18.05 -0.83 7.48
C VAL A 420 17.36 0.35 8.16
N PHE A 421 16.43 1.03 7.49
CA PHE A 421 15.65 2.11 8.09
C PHE A 421 14.91 1.68 9.36
N LYS A 422 14.28 0.50 9.33
CA LYS A 422 13.57 -0.04 10.51
C LYS A 422 14.53 -0.49 11.61
N LEU A 423 15.66 -1.10 11.24
CA LEU A 423 16.73 -1.47 12.16
C LEU A 423 17.25 -0.25 12.97
N LEU A 424 17.61 0.80 12.27
CA LEU A 424 18.11 2.04 12.87
C LEU A 424 17.05 2.70 13.76
N GLY A 425 15.81 2.78 13.28
CA GLY A 425 14.69 3.31 14.06
C GLY A 425 14.41 2.48 15.32
N THR A 426 14.55 1.15 15.26
CA THR A 426 14.39 0.27 16.42
C THR A 426 15.50 0.48 17.44
N LEU A 427 16.78 0.52 17.01
CA LEU A 427 17.90 0.84 17.89
C LEU A 427 17.72 2.21 18.55
N ARG A 428 17.34 3.22 17.79
CA ARG A 428 17.13 4.57 18.32
C ARG A 428 16.03 4.61 19.38
N MET A 429 14.88 3.95 19.15
CA MET A 429 13.83 3.87 20.16
C MET A 429 14.28 3.08 21.40
N THR A 430 15.12 2.07 21.21
CA THR A 430 15.63 1.25 22.31
C THR A 430 16.58 2.04 23.25
N VAL A 431 17.45 2.89 22.71
CA VAL A 431 18.41 3.66 23.52
C VAL A 431 17.79 4.84 24.25
N ASP A 432 16.54 5.22 23.94
CA ASP A 432 15.88 6.35 24.58
C ASP A 432 15.78 6.17 26.10
N GLY A 433 16.48 7.02 26.86
CA GLY A 433 16.56 6.96 28.32
C GLY A 433 17.38 5.78 28.87
N GLN A 434 18.15 5.06 28.04
CA GLN A 434 18.94 3.89 28.42
C GLN A 434 20.44 4.19 28.41
N GLU A 435 20.93 4.90 29.44
CA GLU A 435 22.32 5.37 29.55
C GLU A 435 23.35 4.24 29.35
N LYS A 436 23.21 3.14 30.09
CA LYS A 436 24.18 2.03 30.02
C LYS A 436 24.27 1.44 28.62
N LEU A 437 23.11 1.24 27.96
CA LEU A 437 23.07 0.72 26.61
C LEU A 437 23.67 1.71 25.61
N ALA A 438 23.41 3.00 25.76
CA ALA A 438 23.99 4.02 24.89
C ALA A 438 25.52 4.07 25.01
N LEU A 439 26.07 3.95 26.22
CA LEU A 439 27.51 3.85 26.47
C LEU A 439 28.12 2.58 25.83
N GLU A 440 27.44 1.44 25.92
CA GLU A 440 27.88 0.19 25.31
C GLU A 440 27.92 0.30 23.78
N LEU A 441 26.85 0.83 23.17
CA LEU A 441 26.75 0.96 21.72
C LEU A 441 27.74 2.01 21.15
N LEU A 442 28.10 3.05 21.89
CA LEU A 442 29.15 3.99 21.49
C LEU A 442 30.53 3.31 21.36
N LYS A 443 30.79 2.25 22.13
CA LYS A 443 32.01 1.42 22.06
C LYS A 443 31.96 0.38 20.93
N ASN A 444 30.79 0.16 20.33
CA ASN A 444 30.66 -0.81 19.25
C ASN A 444 31.19 -0.23 17.94
N LYS A 445 32.46 -0.48 17.66
CA LYS A 445 33.15 0.05 16.48
C LYS A 445 32.42 -0.31 15.17
N THR A 446 32.00 -1.55 15.01
CA THR A 446 31.28 -2.00 13.80
C THR A 446 30.00 -1.22 13.57
N LEU A 447 29.21 -0.98 14.64
CA LEU A 447 28.00 -0.16 14.54
C LEU A 447 28.33 1.27 14.12
N ILE A 448 29.33 1.92 14.78
CA ILE A 448 29.67 3.32 14.50
C ILE A 448 30.20 3.47 13.06
N GLU A 449 31.11 2.61 12.62
CA GLU A 449 31.62 2.61 11.24
C GLU A 449 30.48 2.45 10.21
N GLN A 450 29.53 1.54 10.49
CA GLN A 450 28.40 1.33 9.60
C GLN A 450 27.43 2.53 9.58
N LEU A 451 27.19 3.17 10.72
CA LEU A 451 26.39 4.40 10.80
C LEU A 451 27.02 5.54 10.00
N VAL A 452 28.35 5.74 10.13
CA VAL A 452 29.09 6.72 9.34
C VAL A 452 29.01 6.40 7.85
N HIS A 453 29.16 5.13 7.48
CA HIS A 453 29.02 4.69 6.10
C HIS A 453 27.63 5.03 5.54
N TRP A 454 26.56 4.65 6.19
CA TRP A 454 25.19 4.93 5.75
C TRP A 454 24.83 6.42 5.75
N SER A 455 25.44 7.22 6.65
CA SER A 455 25.20 8.66 6.67
C SER A 455 25.75 9.39 5.44
N LYS A 456 26.72 8.79 4.73
CA LYS A 456 27.41 9.38 3.57
C LYS A 456 27.04 8.74 2.24
N SER A 457 26.82 7.42 2.20
CA SER A 457 26.76 6.64 0.98
C SER A 457 25.36 6.09 0.63
N SER A 458 24.35 6.35 1.46
CA SER A 458 23.00 5.86 1.19
C SER A 458 22.26 6.81 0.26
N ASP A 459 21.79 6.28 -0.87
CA ASP A 459 20.87 6.97 -1.79
C ASP A 459 19.45 7.09 -1.20
N TYR A 460 19.18 6.42 -0.08
CA TYR A 460 17.89 6.44 0.59
C TYR A 460 17.92 7.42 1.78
N ALA A 461 17.30 8.60 1.58
CA ALA A 461 17.34 9.70 2.57
C ALA A 461 16.89 9.30 3.99
N GLY A 462 15.96 8.33 4.10
CA GLY A 462 15.51 7.80 5.39
C GLY A 462 16.62 7.09 6.16
N VAL A 463 17.45 6.30 5.48
CA VAL A 463 18.59 5.59 6.09
C VAL A 463 19.65 6.58 6.53
N THR A 464 20.00 7.55 5.67
CA THR A 464 20.92 8.65 6.01
C THR A 464 20.44 9.38 7.27
N GLY A 465 19.16 9.79 7.29
CA GLY A 465 18.58 10.52 8.42
C GLY A 465 18.56 9.72 9.72
N GLU A 466 18.13 8.45 9.70
CA GLU A 466 18.11 7.61 10.90
C GLU A 466 19.53 7.27 11.40
N SER A 467 20.52 7.12 10.51
CA SER A 467 21.94 6.92 10.90
C SER A 467 22.48 8.10 11.67
N LEU A 468 22.27 9.31 11.15
CA LEU A 468 22.68 10.56 11.81
C LEU A 468 21.97 10.71 13.17
N ARG A 469 20.66 10.49 13.21
CA ARG A 469 19.87 10.59 14.43
C ARG A 469 20.28 9.58 15.48
N LEU A 470 20.55 8.33 15.09
CA LEU A 470 21.00 7.31 16.04
C LEU A 470 22.33 7.71 16.69
N MET A 471 23.31 8.19 15.92
CA MET A 471 24.58 8.70 16.49
C MET A 471 24.34 9.83 17.48
N ALA A 472 23.53 10.83 17.14
CA ALA A 472 23.19 11.93 18.05
C ALA A 472 22.46 11.43 19.31
N TRP A 473 21.57 10.44 19.20
CA TRP A 473 20.85 9.86 20.33
C TRP A 473 21.75 9.02 21.24
N LEU A 474 22.71 8.29 20.69
CA LEU A 474 23.72 7.58 21.49
C LEU A 474 24.49 8.57 22.38
N ILE A 475 25.00 9.67 21.80
CA ILE A 475 25.68 10.72 22.54
C ILE A 475 24.75 11.32 23.61
N LYS A 476 23.53 11.70 23.21
CA LYS A 476 22.56 12.33 24.10
C LYS A 476 22.24 11.46 25.31
N HIS A 477 21.83 10.20 25.07
CA HIS A 477 21.37 9.34 26.17
C HIS A 477 22.46 8.77 27.04
N ALA A 478 23.71 8.74 26.54
CA ALA A 478 24.86 8.36 27.31
C ALA A 478 25.26 9.44 28.33
N TYR A 479 25.07 10.74 28.02
CA TYR A 479 25.68 11.82 28.77
C TYR A 479 24.73 12.93 29.25
N LEU A 480 23.53 13.06 28.66
CA LEU A 480 22.64 14.20 28.97
C LEU A 480 22.28 14.28 30.47
N SER A 481 22.04 13.14 31.12
CA SER A 481 21.74 13.11 32.56
C SER A 481 22.86 13.63 33.43
N LYS A 482 24.11 13.50 32.99
CA LYS A 482 25.34 13.90 33.71
C LYS A 482 25.71 15.35 33.49
N ILE A 483 25.38 15.91 32.33
CA ILE A 483 25.73 17.28 31.95
C ILE A 483 24.53 18.24 31.96
N ALA A 484 23.34 17.78 32.28
CA ALA A 484 22.13 18.64 32.37
C ALA A 484 22.29 19.81 33.36
N TYR A 485 23.22 19.71 34.32
CA TYR A 485 23.59 20.77 35.24
C TYR A 485 24.63 21.75 34.66
N ALA A 486 25.32 21.37 33.59
CA ALA A 486 26.34 22.18 32.92
C ALA A 486 25.77 23.03 31.77
N LEU A 487 24.56 22.74 31.33
CA LEU A 487 23.85 23.54 30.34
C LEU A 487 23.13 24.72 31.05
N PRO A 488 23.37 25.99 30.63
CA PRO A 488 22.74 27.16 31.26
C PRO A 488 21.21 27.04 31.24
N ARG A 489 20.61 27.28 32.40
CA ARG A 489 19.14 27.38 32.54
C ARG A 489 18.72 28.84 32.52
N LYS A 490 17.50 29.11 32.11
CA LYS A 490 16.89 30.44 32.09
C LYS A 490 17.03 31.09 33.49
N GLY A 491 17.74 32.23 33.57
CA GLY A 491 17.96 33.01 34.80
C GLY A 491 19.33 32.81 35.47
N ASP A 492 20.20 31.95 34.92
CA ASP A 492 21.58 31.82 35.40
C ASP A 492 22.45 32.96 34.85
N ALA A 493 23.48 33.32 35.63
CA ALA A 493 24.42 34.37 35.29
C ALA A 493 25.22 34.05 34.00
N PRO A 494 25.88 35.09 33.37
CA PRO A 494 26.65 34.91 32.13
C PRO A 494 27.67 33.77 32.22
N ALA A 495 27.94 33.13 31.07
CA ALA A 495 28.76 31.91 30.93
C ALA A 495 30.11 31.93 31.66
N GLU A 496 30.70 33.09 31.90
CA GLU A 496 31.94 33.26 32.67
C GLU A 496 31.83 32.85 34.15
N GLN A 497 30.60 32.84 34.73
CA GLN A 497 30.37 32.40 36.12
C GLN A 497 29.89 30.94 36.22
N ILE A 498 29.57 30.31 35.09
CA ILE A 498 29.07 28.92 35.06
C ILE A 498 30.26 27.95 35.07
N ALA A 499 31.37 28.27 34.45
CA ALA A 499 32.57 27.42 34.43
C ALA A 499 33.13 27.15 35.86
N ASP A 500 32.94 28.08 36.80
CA ASP A 500 33.39 27.94 38.20
C ASP A 500 32.39 27.17 39.08
N LYS A 501 31.14 26.94 38.63
CA LYS A 501 30.07 26.31 39.42
C LYS A 501 29.80 24.86 39.10
N ILE A 502 30.50 24.26 38.14
CA ILE A 502 30.32 22.86 37.81
C ILE A 502 31.30 22.03 38.63
N PRO A 503 30.87 21.37 39.70
CA PRO A 503 31.71 20.31 40.27
C PRO A 503 31.62 19.13 39.32
N LEU A 504 32.50 19.10 38.32
CA LEU A 504 32.71 17.96 37.43
C LEU A 504 33.50 16.86 38.18
N THR A 505 33.10 16.58 39.41
CA THR A 505 33.72 15.58 40.28
C THR A 505 33.03 14.22 40.20
N GLN A 506 32.10 14.00 39.25
CA GLN A 506 31.62 12.66 38.99
C GLN A 506 32.42 12.02 37.86
N ASP A 507 33.10 10.93 38.18
CA ASP A 507 33.70 9.98 37.25
C ASP A 507 32.62 9.47 36.27
N TYR A 508 32.43 10.13 35.13
CA TYR A 508 31.69 9.58 34.03
C TYR A 508 32.67 8.95 33.03
N ASP A 509 32.27 7.78 32.54
CA ASP A 509 33.08 7.02 31.58
C ASP A 509 33.21 7.78 30.25
N ARG A 510 34.35 8.47 30.08
CA ARG A 510 34.69 9.20 28.85
C ARG A 510 35.16 8.27 27.73
N SER A 511 35.55 7.02 28.09
CA SER A 511 36.11 6.08 27.13
C SER A 511 35.18 5.83 25.93
N SER A 512 33.89 5.78 26.16
CA SER A 512 32.89 5.57 25.11
C SER A 512 32.85 6.68 24.06
N LEU A 513 32.98 7.97 24.49
CA LEU A 513 33.06 9.08 23.54
C LEU A 513 34.42 9.17 22.87
N SER A 514 35.51 8.82 23.58
CA SER A 514 36.85 8.77 22.98
C SER A 514 36.92 7.72 21.87
N GLU A 515 36.29 6.54 22.07
CA GLU A 515 36.15 5.50 21.04
C GLU A 515 35.28 5.99 19.87
N PHE A 516 34.16 6.68 20.16
CA PHE A 516 33.32 7.29 19.14
C PHE A 516 34.10 8.31 18.28
N LEU A 517 34.83 9.25 18.91
CA LEU A 517 35.61 10.26 18.20
C LEU A 517 36.79 9.67 17.41
N ALA A 518 37.32 8.53 17.83
CA ALA A 518 38.38 7.82 17.11
C ALA A 518 37.91 7.22 15.76
N ASN A 519 36.62 7.10 15.53
CA ASN A 519 36.08 6.65 14.26
C ASN A 519 36.00 7.85 13.29
N GLU A 520 36.68 7.73 12.16
CA GLU A 520 36.72 8.77 11.14
C GLU A 520 35.30 9.07 10.60
N GLY A 521 34.98 10.39 10.52
CA GLY A 521 33.70 10.86 9.96
C GLY A 521 32.57 11.02 10.97
N THR A 522 32.73 10.66 12.23
CA THR A 522 31.69 10.84 13.26
C THR A 522 31.38 12.30 13.53
N VAL A 523 32.42 13.15 13.65
CA VAL A 523 32.25 14.61 13.83
C VAL A 523 31.64 15.24 12.59
N GLU A 524 32.08 14.82 11.39
CA GLU A 524 31.50 15.26 10.12
C GLU A 524 30.00 14.94 10.04
N ALA A 525 29.61 13.74 10.46
CA ALA A 525 28.18 13.33 10.51
C ALA A 525 27.37 14.28 11.41
N MET A 526 27.87 14.63 12.62
CA MET A 526 27.18 15.55 13.52
C MET A 526 27.11 16.97 12.96
N VAL A 527 28.19 17.46 12.36
CA VAL A 527 28.26 18.81 11.77
C VAL A 527 27.34 18.88 10.52
N SER A 528 27.30 17.84 9.67
CA SER A 528 26.43 17.80 8.50
C SER A 528 24.94 17.87 8.87
N MET A 529 24.56 17.28 9.99
CA MET A 529 23.19 17.26 10.49
C MET A 529 22.65 18.64 10.90
N LEU A 530 23.54 19.64 11.16
CA LEU A 530 23.15 21.04 11.41
C LEU A 530 22.37 21.65 10.25
N THR A 531 22.62 21.20 9.04
CA THR A 531 21.94 21.70 7.82
C THR A 531 20.90 20.71 7.27
N ALA A 532 20.45 19.74 8.09
CA ALA A 532 19.39 18.81 7.73
C ALA A 532 18.07 19.54 7.45
N GLN A 533 17.21 18.94 6.64
CA GLN A 533 15.93 19.54 6.24
C GLN A 533 14.97 19.75 7.42
N HIS A 534 15.03 18.89 8.44
CA HIS A 534 14.10 18.91 9.58
C HIS A 534 14.72 19.56 10.82
N LEU A 535 14.02 20.53 11.41
CA LEU A 535 14.44 21.24 12.62
C LEU A 535 14.76 20.30 13.80
N VAL A 536 14.03 19.18 13.91
CA VAL A 536 14.30 18.19 14.97
C VAL A 536 15.70 17.60 14.84
N MET A 537 16.16 17.31 13.63
CA MET A 537 17.51 16.81 13.39
C MET A 537 18.58 17.86 13.69
N GLN A 538 18.32 19.10 13.29
CA GLN A 538 19.21 20.23 13.60
C GLN A 538 19.37 20.39 15.12
N ASN A 539 18.26 20.29 15.89
CA ASN A 539 18.31 20.36 17.35
C ASN A 539 19.05 19.17 17.97
N GLU A 540 18.85 17.96 17.46
CA GLU A 540 19.59 16.77 17.92
C GLU A 540 21.11 16.92 17.67
N ALA A 541 21.50 17.50 16.54
CA ALA A 541 22.91 17.81 16.24
C ALA A 541 23.49 18.84 17.22
N LEU A 542 22.76 19.94 17.50
CA LEU A 542 23.18 20.95 18.46
C LEU A 542 23.41 20.35 19.86
N ILE A 543 22.47 19.50 20.32
CA ILE A 543 22.62 18.82 21.62
C ILE A 543 23.86 17.92 21.62
N ALA A 544 24.09 17.13 20.58
CA ALA A 544 25.24 16.24 20.46
C ALA A 544 26.56 17.05 20.49
N LEU A 545 26.64 18.14 19.74
CA LEU A 545 27.82 19.02 19.71
C LEU A 545 28.03 19.73 21.04
N CYS A 546 26.96 20.15 21.74
CA CYS A 546 27.06 20.68 23.09
C CYS A 546 27.69 19.66 24.04
N ILE A 547 27.24 18.41 23.99
CA ILE A 547 27.78 17.34 24.85
C ILE A 547 29.25 17.10 24.57
N LEU A 548 29.65 16.95 23.32
CA LEU A 548 31.03 16.75 22.91
C LEU A 548 31.93 17.95 23.37
N SER A 549 31.41 19.17 23.23
CA SER A 549 32.12 20.38 23.64
C SER A 549 32.29 20.48 25.17
N VAL A 550 31.26 20.17 25.96
CA VAL A 550 31.36 20.12 27.42
C VAL A 550 32.38 19.08 27.86
N VAL A 551 32.35 17.89 27.29
CA VAL A 551 33.25 16.80 27.71
C VAL A 551 34.69 17.05 27.39
N TYR A 552 35.00 17.65 26.23
CA TYR A 552 36.40 17.79 25.77
C TYR A 552 36.93 19.21 25.70
N LEU A 553 36.13 20.24 25.42
CA LEU A 553 36.63 21.61 25.28
C LEU A 553 36.61 22.39 26.59
N SER A 554 35.67 22.06 27.50
CA SER A 554 35.58 22.78 28.78
C SER A 554 36.48 22.22 29.89
N GLN A 555 37.29 21.18 29.62
CA GLN A 555 38.15 20.52 30.62
C GLN A 555 39.56 20.27 30.12
N PRO A 556 40.59 20.70 30.89
CA PRO A 556 41.97 20.58 30.46
C PRO A 556 42.60 19.18 30.55
N SER A 557 41.88 18.16 31.04
CA SER A 557 42.47 16.86 31.39
C SER A 557 42.68 15.88 30.22
N GLU A 558 42.20 16.18 29.01
CA GLU A 558 42.31 15.30 27.84
C GLU A 558 42.73 16.07 26.57
N ALA A 559 43.92 16.65 26.59
CA ALA A 559 44.42 17.53 25.55
C ALA A 559 44.42 16.90 24.13
N ALA A 560 44.67 15.61 24.01
CA ALA A 560 44.71 14.93 22.72
C ALA A 560 43.31 14.79 22.06
N GLN A 561 42.31 14.42 22.83
CA GLN A 561 40.93 14.31 22.36
C GLN A 561 40.29 15.67 22.10
N ALA A 562 40.63 16.68 22.95
CA ALA A 562 40.25 18.06 22.73
C ALA A 562 40.81 18.59 21.41
N GLN A 563 42.08 18.35 21.13
CA GLN A 563 42.72 18.76 19.88
C GLN A 563 42.10 18.04 18.68
N LEU A 564 41.85 16.71 18.76
CA LEU A 564 41.18 15.95 17.71
C LEU A 564 39.80 16.51 17.40
N LEU A 565 38.98 16.81 18.41
CA LEU A 565 37.66 17.39 18.21
C LEU A 565 37.75 18.77 17.55
N GLN A 566 38.66 19.63 17.98
CA GLN A 566 38.89 20.98 17.41
C GLN A 566 39.25 20.88 15.92
N ASP A 567 40.24 20.04 15.60
CA ASP A 567 40.73 19.90 14.23
C ASP A 567 39.62 19.34 13.29
N GLU A 568 38.87 18.34 13.74
CA GLU A 568 37.76 17.80 12.96
C GLU A 568 36.60 18.82 12.82
N LEU A 569 36.24 19.59 13.85
CA LEU A 569 35.21 20.63 13.76
C LEU A 569 35.60 21.73 12.75
N VAL A 570 36.86 22.16 12.73
CA VAL A 570 37.37 23.13 11.75
C VAL A 570 37.38 22.52 10.35
N LYS A 571 37.88 21.30 10.19
CA LYS A 571 37.91 20.55 8.92
C LYS A 571 36.53 20.40 8.33
N CYS A 572 35.51 20.16 9.16
CA CYS A 572 34.11 20.02 8.75
C CYS A 572 33.38 21.36 8.58
N GLU A 573 34.09 22.49 8.66
CA GLU A 573 33.54 23.84 8.49
C GLU A 573 32.35 24.14 9.43
N VAL A 574 32.45 23.80 10.72
CA VAL A 574 31.36 23.97 11.70
C VAL A 574 30.79 25.39 11.72
N GLY A 575 31.63 26.43 11.62
CA GLY A 575 31.20 27.82 11.56
C GLY A 575 30.32 28.11 10.35
N LYS A 576 30.70 27.63 9.18
CA LYS A 576 29.90 27.77 7.95
C LYS A 576 28.55 27.06 8.08
N LYS A 577 28.54 25.84 8.64
CA LYS A 577 27.31 25.09 8.85
C LYS A 577 26.38 25.74 9.87
N LEU A 578 26.91 26.33 10.93
CA LEU A 578 26.12 27.14 11.86
C LEU A 578 25.59 28.42 11.20
N ALA A 579 26.37 29.10 10.37
CA ALA A 579 25.89 30.25 9.59
C ALA A 579 24.77 29.87 8.63
N GLU A 580 24.89 28.73 7.92
CA GLU A 580 23.84 28.20 7.06
C GLU A 580 22.56 27.84 7.84
N LEU A 581 22.69 27.22 9.01
CA LEU A 581 21.59 26.90 9.92
C LEU A 581 20.82 28.17 10.31
N ILE A 582 21.53 29.20 10.79
CA ILE A 582 20.91 30.46 11.20
C ILE A 582 20.23 31.13 10.02
N SER A 583 20.92 31.25 8.88
CA SER A 583 20.40 31.96 7.71
C SER A 583 19.16 31.30 7.08
N LYS A 584 19.05 29.95 7.18
CA LYS A 584 17.94 29.20 6.57
C LYS A 584 16.75 28.98 7.51
N SER A 585 16.99 28.93 8.82
CA SER A 585 16.01 28.44 9.78
C SER A 585 15.64 29.44 10.87
N SER A 586 16.25 30.66 10.92
CA SER A 586 16.04 31.66 11.98
C SER A 586 14.56 31.95 12.27
N ASP A 587 13.72 32.06 11.23
CA ASP A 587 12.33 32.44 11.36
C ASP A 587 11.42 31.28 11.84
N THR A 588 11.92 30.04 11.76
CA THR A 588 11.18 28.82 12.09
C THR A 588 11.68 28.11 13.36
N MET A 589 12.80 28.57 13.92
CA MET A 589 13.39 27.99 15.12
C MET A 589 12.46 28.17 16.34
N THR A 590 12.28 27.08 17.09
CA THR A 590 11.65 27.16 18.41
C THR A 590 12.63 27.78 19.44
N LYS A 591 12.09 28.27 20.53
CA LYS A 591 12.89 28.80 21.65
C LYS A 591 13.97 27.81 22.13
N GLU A 592 13.62 26.52 22.24
CA GLU A 592 14.52 25.44 22.63
C GLU A 592 15.72 25.34 21.67
N ILE A 593 15.45 25.38 20.36
CA ILE A 593 16.51 25.30 19.34
C ILE A 593 17.46 26.49 19.44
N VAL A 594 16.93 27.70 19.65
CA VAL A 594 17.73 28.92 19.80
C VAL A 594 18.58 28.86 21.07
N GLU A 595 18.05 28.38 22.19
CA GLU A 595 18.78 28.17 23.43
C GLU A 595 19.91 27.14 23.23
N ASN A 596 19.64 26.01 22.57
CA ASN A 596 20.66 24.99 22.27
C ASN A 596 21.73 25.52 21.30
N LEU A 597 21.36 26.33 20.32
CA LEU A 597 22.29 26.98 19.40
C LEU A 597 23.23 27.95 20.13
N GLN A 598 22.69 28.81 21.01
CA GLN A 598 23.50 29.72 21.82
C GLN A 598 24.47 28.96 22.72
N ASN A 599 23.98 27.90 23.39
CA ASN A 599 24.81 27.04 24.23
C ASN A 599 25.95 26.40 23.43
N CYS A 600 25.64 25.86 22.24
CA CYS A 600 26.63 25.25 21.36
C CYS A 600 27.71 26.25 20.97
N VAL A 601 27.34 27.44 20.50
CA VAL A 601 28.31 28.49 20.11
C VAL A 601 29.16 28.93 21.30
N ASN A 602 28.57 29.12 22.49
CA ASN A 602 29.30 29.50 23.68
C ASN A 602 30.31 28.42 24.12
N LEU A 603 29.95 27.16 24.04
CA LEU A 603 30.84 26.04 24.35
C LEU A 603 31.99 25.91 23.34
N LEU A 604 31.71 26.10 22.05
CA LEU A 604 32.75 26.10 21.01
C LEU A 604 33.77 27.23 21.23
N LYS A 605 33.38 28.39 21.79
CA LYS A 605 34.28 29.50 22.13
C LYS A 605 35.28 29.19 23.26
N SER A 606 35.16 28.05 23.93
CA SER A 606 36.18 27.61 24.90
C SER A 606 37.52 27.27 24.24
N SER A 607 37.62 27.22 22.93
CA SER A 607 38.82 26.98 22.13
C SER A 607 39.17 28.20 21.29
N GLU A 608 40.42 28.73 21.42
CA GLU A 608 40.89 29.86 20.62
C GLU A 608 40.82 29.58 19.10
N GLN A 609 41.14 28.36 18.67
CA GLN A 609 41.06 27.94 17.28
C GLN A 609 39.63 28.02 16.74
N LEU A 610 38.65 27.60 17.53
CA LEU A 610 37.24 27.66 17.14
C LEU A 610 36.69 29.08 17.21
N VAL A 611 37.15 29.94 18.15
CA VAL A 611 36.78 31.37 18.17
C VAL A 611 37.14 32.02 16.84
N ALA A 612 38.37 31.87 16.38
CA ALA A 612 38.81 32.43 15.10
C ALA A 612 37.96 31.89 13.92
N HIS A 613 37.63 30.60 13.94
CA HIS A 613 36.80 29.98 12.91
C HIS A 613 35.34 30.49 12.93
N LEU A 614 34.74 30.70 14.10
CA LEU A 614 33.38 31.25 14.24
C LEU A 614 33.32 32.73 13.81
N GLU A 615 34.37 33.51 14.10
CA GLU A 615 34.49 34.93 13.70
C GLU A 615 34.56 35.07 12.17
N GLN A 616 35.29 34.18 11.47
CA GLN A 616 35.36 34.16 10.01
C GLN A 616 33.97 34.05 9.35
N HIS A 617 33.02 33.44 10.02
CA HIS A 617 31.66 33.24 9.54
C HIS A 617 30.64 34.20 10.17
N ASN A 618 31.06 35.23 10.90
CA ASN A 618 30.24 36.25 11.54
C ASN A 618 29.11 35.67 12.45
N ILE A 619 29.35 34.54 13.11
CA ILE A 619 28.32 33.82 13.90
C ILE A 619 27.70 34.71 14.98
N ASN A 620 28.50 35.59 15.63
CA ASN A 620 28.00 36.49 16.67
C ASN A 620 26.97 37.50 16.15
N GLU A 621 27.18 38.03 14.96
CA GLU A 621 26.23 38.98 14.33
C GLU A 621 24.98 38.26 13.82
N LEU A 622 25.15 37.06 13.26
CA LEU A 622 24.01 36.23 12.82
C LEU A 622 23.11 35.81 14.00
N LEU A 623 23.69 35.47 15.15
CA LEU A 623 22.89 35.16 16.35
C LEU A 623 22.02 36.35 16.79
N LYS A 624 22.56 37.59 16.75
CA LYS A 624 21.81 38.80 17.10
C LYS A 624 20.62 39.07 16.14
N SER A 625 20.67 38.55 14.92
CA SER A 625 19.61 38.73 13.92
C SER A 625 18.42 37.76 14.09
N ILE A 626 18.52 36.78 14.99
CA ILE A 626 17.42 35.81 15.21
C ILE A 626 16.23 36.52 15.87
N PRO A 627 15.00 36.50 15.27
CA PRO A 627 13.86 37.29 15.74
C PRO A 627 13.51 37.06 17.22
N ILE A 628 13.52 35.80 17.69
CA ILE A 628 13.24 35.43 19.07
C ILE A 628 14.20 36.10 20.08
N LEU A 629 15.44 36.35 19.69
CA LEU A 629 16.42 37.02 20.57
C LEU A 629 16.26 38.54 20.56
N THR A 630 15.82 39.13 19.46
CA THR A 630 15.57 40.58 19.38
C THR A 630 14.35 41.01 20.19
N GLU A 631 13.32 40.18 20.33
CA GLU A 631 12.17 40.44 21.19
C GLU A 631 12.52 40.47 22.69
N TYR A 632 13.55 39.74 23.13
CA TYR A 632 14.01 39.73 24.54
C TYR A 632 15.01 40.85 24.89
N CYS A 633 15.63 41.49 23.89
CA CYS A 633 16.51 42.63 24.11
C CYS A 633 15.76 43.97 24.19
N THR A 634 14.46 43.98 23.89
CA THR A 634 13.59 45.17 23.92
C THR A 634 12.66 45.24 25.12
N LEU A 635 12.75 44.31 26.06
CA LEU A 635 12.10 44.29 27.38
C LEU A 635 13.14 44.34 28.49
#